data_fe87848610ab69923d04d7a0e388a6db
#
_entry.id   fe87848610ab69923d04d7a0e388a6db
#
_cell.length_a   1.000
_cell.length_b   1.000
_cell.length_c   1.000
_cell.angle_alpha   90.00
_cell.angle_beta   90.00
_cell.angle_gamma   90.00
#
_symmetry.space_group_name_H-M   'P 1'
#
loop_
_entity.id
_entity.type
_entity.pdbx_description
1 polymer ?
#
loop_
_entity_poly.entity_id
_entity_poly.type
_entity_poly.pdbx_seq_one_letter_code
_entity_poly.pdbx_strand_id
1 'polypeptide(L)'
;MMSFRGERITREPVPMHILKLVARINEFKGMQQLYHHQAPQLLESLRQVAVVQSTESSNRIEGIEVPAPKLNAIVSERAEPQNRPEGEIAGYRDVLATIHASYAHIPITPNTILQLHRDLYKFVASEGGRWKAVDNTIDDVLPDGSHRVRFKPVSAVATPRAVEELCSSFADHSDRDDIDTLLLGAAFVFDFLCIHPFRDGNGRMSRLLTILLLYQSGYEVGRYISIERIIEQSKESYYEALARSSAGWHEGEHDMVPWWEYYHGTILAAYDEFDDRVGTVESGRGAKSAMVRSMVARTAGPFSNSELMRLCPGVSREMV
;
A
#
# COMPACT_ATOMS: atom_id res chain seq x y z
N MET A 1 20.16 2.31 8.12
CA MET A 1 19.28 3.46 7.97
C MET A 1 18.88 4.04 9.32
N MET A 2 18.30 5.23 9.37
CA MET A 2 18.23 5.94 10.66
C MET A 2 17.34 5.25 11.68
N SER A 3 16.24 4.63 11.27
CA SER A 3 15.40 3.83 12.16
C SER A 3 16.11 2.56 12.67
N PHE A 4 17.03 2.03 11.90
CA PHE A 4 17.80 0.81 12.27
C PHE A 4 19.16 1.09 12.90
N ARG A 5 19.67 2.32 12.81
CA ARG A 5 21.03 2.67 13.20
C ARG A 5 21.28 2.43 14.69
N GLY A 6 22.34 1.67 15.01
CA GLY A 6 22.74 1.41 16.40
C GLY A 6 21.69 0.64 17.19
N GLU A 7 20.95 -0.26 16.55
CA GLU A 7 19.86 -1.04 17.18
C GLU A 7 18.72 -0.13 17.71
N ARG A 8 18.49 1.03 17.06
CA ARG A 8 17.49 1.98 17.53
C ARG A 8 16.10 1.36 17.58
N ILE A 9 15.69 0.67 16.51
CA ILE A 9 14.34 0.11 16.39
C ILE A 9 14.02 -0.90 17.51
N THR A 10 15.01 -1.63 18.03
CA THR A 10 14.82 -2.58 19.15
C THR A 10 14.70 -1.87 20.50
N ARG A 11 15.11 -0.60 20.59
CA ARG A 11 15.11 0.20 21.81
C ARG A 11 14.02 1.25 21.80
N GLU A 12 13.36 1.47 20.66
CA GLU A 12 12.30 2.43 20.53
C GLU A 12 11.11 2.00 21.39
N PRO A 13 10.63 2.85 22.31
CA PRO A 13 9.51 2.50 23.17
C PRO A 13 8.24 2.42 22.31
N VAL A 14 7.57 1.26 22.38
CA VAL A 14 6.30 1.04 21.65
C VAL A 14 5.13 1.38 22.60
N PRO A 15 4.37 2.44 22.35
CA PRO A 15 3.23 2.80 23.20
C PRO A 15 2.15 1.71 23.21
N MET A 16 1.43 1.60 24.32
CA MET A 16 0.39 0.58 24.50
C MET A 16 -0.69 0.60 23.42
N HIS A 17 -1.03 1.76 22.85
CA HIS A 17 -2.03 1.85 21.79
C HIS A 17 -1.53 1.22 20.49
N ILE A 18 -0.24 1.34 20.16
CA ILE A 18 0.37 0.67 19.01
C ILE A 18 0.36 -0.86 19.21
N LEU A 19 0.72 -1.34 20.42
CA LEU A 19 0.64 -2.78 20.73
C LEU A 19 -0.78 -3.32 20.58
N LYS A 20 -1.80 -2.53 20.91
CA LYS A 20 -3.20 -2.92 20.71
C LYS A 20 -3.56 -3.01 19.20
N LEU A 21 -3.06 -2.09 18.37
CA LEU A 21 -3.26 -2.15 16.93
C LEU A 21 -2.61 -3.42 16.36
N VAL A 22 -1.35 -3.67 16.69
CA VAL A 22 -0.61 -4.87 16.27
C VAL A 22 -1.32 -6.15 16.71
N ALA A 23 -1.75 -6.23 17.98
CA ALA A 23 -2.48 -7.39 18.50
C ALA A 23 -3.79 -7.64 17.74
N ARG A 24 -4.54 -6.58 17.43
CA ARG A 24 -5.81 -6.69 16.68
C ARG A 24 -5.58 -7.14 15.23
N ILE A 25 -4.55 -6.62 14.56
CA ILE A 25 -4.18 -7.06 13.21
C ILE A 25 -3.76 -8.53 13.21
N ASN A 26 -3.01 -8.97 14.23
CA ASN A 26 -2.60 -10.38 14.38
C ASN A 26 -3.80 -11.31 14.63
N GLU A 27 -4.82 -10.85 15.36
CA GLU A 27 -6.08 -11.59 15.53
C GLU A 27 -6.76 -11.82 14.18
N PHE A 28 -6.89 -10.78 13.35
CA PHE A 28 -7.44 -10.91 12.00
C PHE A 28 -6.60 -11.82 11.09
N LYS A 29 -5.27 -11.73 11.15
CA LYS A 29 -4.37 -12.65 10.42
C LYS A 29 -4.67 -14.11 10.77
N GLY A 30 -4.91 -14.42 12.05
CA GLY A 30 -5.32 -15.77 12.45
C GLY A 30 -6.66 -16.22 11.87
N MET A 31 -7.60 -15.30 11.68
CA MET A 31 -8.94 -15.61 11.13
C MET A 31 -8.96 -15.70 9.61
N GLN A 32 -8.03 -15.09 8.87
CA GLN A 32 -8.09 -15.01 7.40
C GLN A 32 -8.13 -16.39 6.72
N GLN A 33 -7.51 -17.43 7.29
CA GLN A 33 -7.55 -18.79 6.75
C GLN A 33 -8.96 -19.40 6.80
N LEU A 34 -9.76 -19.05 7.79
CA LEU A 34 -11.15 -19.51 7.88
C LEU A 34 -11.97 -18.95 6.72
N TYR A 35 -11.80 -17.71 6.38
CA TYR A 35 -12.51 -17.04 5.27
C TYR A 35 -12.17 -17.63 3.91
N HIS A 36 -10.93 -18.09 3.69
CA HIS A 36 -10.51 -18.73 2.44
C HIS A 36 -11.32 -19.99 2.13
N HIS A 37 -11.74 -20.73 3.15
CA HIS A 37 -12.54 -21.94 2.99
C HIS A 37 -14.04 -21.68 2.88
N GLN A 38 -14.54 -20.61 3.50
CA GLN A 38 -15.97 -20.36 3.64
C GLN A 38 -16.60 -19.60 2.47
N ALA A 39 -15.87 -18.70 1.80
CA ALA A 39 -16.42 -17.81 0.79
C ALA A 39 -15.52 -17.58 -0.44
N PRO A 40 -15.05 -18.62 -1.16
CA PRO A 40 -14.06 -18.47 -2.23
C PRO A 40 -14.55 -17.58 -3.38
N GLN A 41 -15.83 -17.63 -3.74
CA GLN A 41 -16.40 -16.80 -4.81
C GLN A 41 -16.47 -15.32 -4.43
N LEU A 42 -16.79 -15.02 -3.17
CA LEU A 42 -16.76 -13.65 -2.66
C LEU A 42 -15.33 -13.10 -2.65
N LEU A 43 -14.38 -13.89 -2.17
CA LEU A 43 -12.97 -13.51 -2.13
C LEU A 43 -12.42 -13.20 -3.53
N GLU A 44 -12.79 -13.99 -4.54
CA GLU A 44 -12.39 -13.70 -5.93
C GLU A 44 -12.98 -12.38 -6.44
N SER A 45 -14.25 -12.08 -6.12
CA SER A 45 -14.88 -10.82 -6.47
C SER A 45 -14.21 -9.63 -5.77
N LEU A 46 -13.90 -9.77 -4.47
CA LEU A 46 -13.19 -8.74 -3.71
C LEU A 46 -11.81 -8.47 -4.29
N ARG A 47 -11.09 -9.55 -4.67
CA ARG A 47 -9.76 -9.44 -5.28
C ARG A 47 -9.78 -8.64 -6.58
N GLN A 48 -10.74 -8.91 -7.47
CA GLN A 48 -10.87 -8.19 -8.73
C GLN A 48 -11.13 -6.69 -8.50
N VAL A 49 -11.99 -6.36 -7.54
CA VAL A 49 -12.28 -4.97 -7.17
C VAL A 49 -11.05 -4.31 -6.53
N ALA A 50 -10.37 -5.00 -5.63
CA ALA A 50 -9.19 -4.47 -4.94
C ALA A 50 -8.07 -4.11 -5.93
N VAL A 51 -7.79 -4.93 -6.94
CA VAL A 51 -6.75 -4.64 -7.95
C VAL A 51 -7.06 -3.35 -8.73
N VAL A 52 -8.33 -3.14 -9.13
CA VAL A 52 -8.73 -1.90 -9.81
C VAL A 52 -8.57 -0.70 -8.88
N GLN A 53 -9.09 -0.78 -7.66
CA GLN A 53 -9.01 0.30 -6.67
C GLN A 53 -7.56 0.62 -6.27
N SER A 54 -6.72 -0.38 -6.04
CA SER A 54 -5.31 -0.19 -5.69
C SER A 54 -4.56 0.51 -6.82
N THR A 55 -4.78 0.06 -8.06
CA THR A 55 -4.15 0.68 -9.23
C THR A 55 -4.61 2.13 -9.40
N GLU A 56 -5.91 2.40 -9.28
CA GLU A 56 -6.47 3.73 -9.41
C GLU A 56 -5.98 4.66 -8.30
N SER A 57 -6.19 4.27 -7.05
CA SER A 57 -5.93 5.11 -5.88
C SER A 57 -4.45 5.44 -5.71
N SER A 58 -3.56 4.46 -5.91
CA SER A 58 -2.12 4.70 -5.81
C SER A 58 -1.62 5.73 -6.84
N ASN A 59 -2.17 5.73 -8.05
CA ASN A 59 -1.83 6.70 -9.08
C ASN A 59 -2.50 8.06 -8.81
N ARG A 60 -3.75 8.09 -8.33
CA ARG A 60 -4.46 9.32 -8.01
C ARG A 60 -3.85 10.10 -6.85
N ILE A 61 -3.26 9.41 -5.86
CA ILE A 61 -2.47 10.06 -4.80
C ILE A 61 -1.35 10.93 -5.40
N GLU A 62 -0.73 10.49 -6.49
CA GLU A 62 0.33 11.19 -7.21
C GLU A 62 -0.21 12.16 -8.30
N GLY A 63 -1.53 12.37 -8.37
CA GLY A 63 -2.16 13.25 -9.37
C GLY A 63 -2.28 12.65 -10.76
N ILE A 64 -2.15 11.32 -10.91
CA ILE A 64 -2.29 10.62 -12.17
C ILE A 64 -3.71 10.08 -12.27
N GLU A 65 -4.47 10.60 -13.23
CA GLU A 65 -5.87 10.26 -13.44
C GLU A 65 -6.14 9.82 -14.88
N VAL A 66 -7.00 8.82 -15.01
CA VAL A 66 -7.49 8.30 -16.28
C VAL A 66 -8.99 8.05 -16.14
N PRO A 67 -9.82 8.34 -17.17
CA PRO A 67 -11.26 8.07 -17.13
C PRO A 67 -11.57 6.61 -16.78
N ALA A 68 -12.57 6.39 -15.93
CA ALA A 68 -12.91 5.07 -15.39
C ALA A 68 -13.10 3.95 -16.44
N PRO A 69 -13.75 4.18 -17.62
CA PRO A 69 -13.85 3.15 -18.64
C PRO A 69 -12.49 2.73 -19.20
N LYS A 70 -11.55 3.68 -19.35
CA LYS A 70 -10.22 3.42 -19.87
C LYS A 70 -9.35 2.74 -18.79
N LEU A 71 -9.45 3.20 -17.54
CA LEU A 71 -8.82 2.55 -16.39
C LEU A 71 -9.18 1.06 -16.33
N ASN A 72 -10.48 0.76 -16.34
CA ASN A 72 -10.97 -0.62 -16.29
C ASN A 72 -10.48 -1.46 -17.49
N ALA A 73 -10.40 -0.86 -18.67
CA ALA A 73 -9.89 -1.54 -19.87
C ALA A 73 -8.39 -1.85 -19.74
N ILE A 74 -7.59 -0.91 -19.21
CA ILE A 74 -6.15 -1.12 -18.96
C ILE A 74 -5.94 -2.15 -17.86
N VAL A 75 -6.62 -2.04 -16.72
CA VAL A 75 -6.44 -2.96 -15.60
C VAL A 75 -6.85 -4.39 -15.97
N SER A 76 -7.87 -4.56 -16.82
CA SER A 76 -8.29 -5.87 -17.34
C SER A 76 -7.53 -6.32 -18.60
N GLU A 77 -6.45 -5.65 -18.99
CA GLU A 77 -5.62 -5.94 -20.18
C GLU A 77 -6.38 -5.94 -21.51
N ARG A 78 -7.52 -5.23 -21.56
CA ARG A 78 -8.33 -5.09 -22.78
C ARG A 78 -7.92 -3.90 -23.65
N ALA A 79 -7.01 -3.06 -23.16
CA ALA A 79 -6.49 -1.92 -23.89
C ALA A 79 -5.03 -1.67 -23.57
N GLU A 80 -4.27 -1.34 -24.59
CA GLU A 80 -2.88 -0.87 -24.46
C GLU A 80 -2.85 0.60 -24.06
N PRO A 81 -1.86 1.01 -23.23
CA PRO A 81 -1.67 2.40 -22.85
C PRO A 81 -1.25 3.25 -24.05
N GLN A 82 -1.85 4.44 -24.20
CA GLN A 82 -1.65 5.34 -25.33
C GLN A 82 -0.88 6.61 -24.97
N ASN A 83 -0.76 6.91 -23.67
CA ASN A 83 -0.10 8.11 -23.16
C ASN A 83 0.58 7.81 -21.81
N ARG A 84 1.30 8.79 -21.28
CA ARG A 84 2.04 8.63 -20.03
C ARG A 84 1.17 8.24 -18.83
N PRO A 85 0.06 8.92 -18.50
CA PRO A 85 -0.81 8.50 -17.39
C PRO A 85 -1.29 7.05 -17.52
N GLU A 86 -1.72 6.65 -18.70
CA GLU A 86 -2.15 5.27 -18.96
C GLU A 86 -1.01 4.27 -18.80
N GLY A 87 0.20 4.64 -19.25
CA GLY A 87 1.41 3.84 -19.08
C GLY A 87 1.82 3.65 -17.63
N GLU A 88 1.67 4.69 -16.81
CA GLU A 88 1.97 4.63 -15.37
C GLU A 88 0.95 3.75 -14.63
N ILE A 89 -0.33 3.79 -15.00
CA ILE A 89 -1.37 2.90 -14.50
C ILE A 89 -1.08 1.44 -14.89
N ALA A 90 -0.74 1.18 -16.15
CA ALA A 90 -0.42 -0.17 -16.63
C ALA A 90 0.82 -0.74 -15.92
N GLY A 91 1.85 0.08 -15.72
CA GLY A 91 3.06 -0.31 -14.98
C GLY A 91 2.75 -0.66 -13.52
N TYR A 92 1.95 0.16 -12.83
CA TYR A 92 1.53 -0.13 -11.45
C TYR A 92 0.77 -1.45 -11.36
N ARG A 93 -0.21 -1.66 -12.25
CA ARG A 93 -0.97 -2.93 -12.36
C ARG A 93 -0.04 -4.13 -12.51
N ASP A 94 0.94 -4.06 -13.41
CA ASP A 94 1.87 -5.17 -13.69
C ASP A 94 2.74 -5.50 -12.47
N VAL A 95 3.25 -4.49 -11.78
CA VAL A 95 4.05 -4.69 -10.56
C VAL A 95 3.18 -5.25 -9.43
N LEU A 96 1.98 -4.72 -9.25
CA LEU A 96 1.03 -5.23 -8.25
C LEU A 96 0.67 -6.71 -8.54
N ALA A 97 0.40 -7.06 -9.81
CA ALA A 97 0.13 -8.42 -10.22
C ALA A 97 1.33 -9.36 -9.94
N THR A 98 2.55 -8.90 -10.21
CA THR A 98 3.79 -9.63 -9.89
C THR A 98 3.92 -9.90 -8.40
N ILE A 99 3.65 -8.90 -7.55
CA ILE A 99 3.66 -9.06 -6.10
C ILE A 99 2.58 -10.06 -5.66
N HIS A 100 1.35 -9.93 -6.16
CA HIS A 100 0.26 -10.85 -5.83
C HIS A 100 0.58 -12.30 -6.18
N ALA A 101 1.27 -12.53 -7.30
CA ALA A 101 1.58 -13.88 -7.79
C ALA A 101 2.82 -14.49 -7.13
N SER A 102 3.82 -13.67 -6.77
CA SER A 102 5.18 -14.16 -6.52
C SER A 102 5.86 -13.61 -5.26
N TYR A 103 5.11 -12.93 -4.38
CA TYR A 103 5.67 -12.24 -3.19
C TYR A 103 6.65 -13.10 -2.37
N ALA A 104 6.39 -14.40 -2.24
CA ALA A 104 7.24 -15.31 -1.46
C ALA A 104 8.66 -15.51 -2.07
N HIS A 105 8.81 -15.18 -3.35
CA HIS A 105 10.07 -15.33 -4.09
C HIS A 105 10.73 -13.99 -4.46
N ILE A 106 10.19 -12.88 -4.00
CA ILE A 106 10.71 -11.54 -4.24
C ILE A 106 11.58 -11.12 -3.05
N PRO A 107 12.93 -11.20 -3.10
CA PRO A 107 13.78 -10.80 -1.99
C PRO A 107 13.78 -9.28 -1.82
N ILE A 108 13.92 -8.80 -0.60
CA ILE A 108 14.04 -7.36 -0.31
C ILE A 108 15.50 -6.95 -0.49
N THR A 109 15.86 -6.59 -1.72
CA THR A 109 17.22 -6.19 -2.10
C THR A 109 17.21 -4.91 -2.94
N PRO A 110 18.35 -4.16 -3.01
CA PRO A 110 18.46 -3.00 -3.88
C PRO A 110 18.14 -3.32 -5.35
N ASN A 111 18.58 -4.48 -5.85
CA ASN A 111 18.33 -4.90 -7.23
C ASN A 111 16.83 -5.16 -7.48
N THR A 112 16.15 -5.78 -6.54
CA THR A 112 14.69 -6.00 -6.62
C THR A 112 13.94 -4.67 -6.63
N ILE A 113 14.31 -3.74 -5.78
CA ILE A 113 13.70 -2.40 -5.73
C ILE A 113 13.91 -1.67 -7.08
N LEU A 114 15.11 -1.75 -7.65
CA LEU A 114 15.38 -1.20 -8.99
C LEU A 114 14.55 -1.88 -10.08
N GLN A 115 14.40 -3.21 -10.00
CA GLN A 115 13.60 -3.96 -10.96
C GLN A 115 12.11 -3.59 -10.88
N LEU A 116 11.52 -3.58 -9.69
CA LEU A 116 10.12 -3.18 -9.51
C LEU A 116 9.89 -1.74 -10.01
N HIS A 117 10.83 -0.82 -9.74
CA HIS A 117 10.75 0.54 -10.26
C HIS A 117 10.88 0.60 -11.79
N ARG A 118 11.76 -0.21 -12.39
CA ARG A 118 11.84 -0.32 -13.85
C ARG A 118 10.53 -0.81 -14.45
N ASP A 119 9.93 -1.82 -13.83
CA ASP A 119 8.70 -2.42 -14.32
C ASP A 119 7.49 -1.48 -14.11
N LEU A 120 7.50 -0.63 -13.06
CA LEU A 120 6.53 0.44 -12.85
C LEU A 120 6.51 1.46 -14.01
N TYR A 121 7.66 1.69 -14.66
CA TYR A 121 7.80 2.62 -15.77
C TYR A 121 7.92 1.92 -17.15
N LYS A 122 7.65 0.64 -17.24
CA LYS A 122 7.82 -0.20 -18.44
C LYS A 122 7.11 0.36 -19.67
N PHE A 123 5.95 1.00 -19.48
CA PHE A 123 5.13 1.55 -20.57
C PHE A 123 5.34 3.05 -20.78
N VAL A 124 6.28 3.65 -20.11
CA VAL A 124 6.56 5.08 -20.17
C VAL A 124 7.99 5.29 -20.63
N ALA A 125 8.19 6.20 -21.58
CA ALA A 125 9.53 6.60 -22.05
C ALA A 125 10.25 7.40 -20.95
N SER A 126 10.54 6.78 -19.81
CA SER A 126 11.25 7.37 -18.68
C SER A 126 12.32 6.43 -18.15
N GLU A 127 13.22 6.95 -17.31
CA GLU A 127 14.34 6.19 -16.78
C GLU A 127 13.95 5.38 -15.53
N GLY A 128 13.07 4.38 -15.67
CA GLY A 128 12.77 3.43 -14.60
C GLY A 128 13.99 2.57 -14.23
N GLY A 129 14.06 2.13 -12.97
CA GLY A 129 15.11 1.23 -12.49
C GLY A 129 16.49 1.87 -12.30
N ARG A 130 16.54 3.17 -12.03
CA ARG A 130 17.77 3.90 -11.73
C ARG A 130 17.60 4.79 -10.51
N TRP A 131 18.62 4.85 -9.66
CA TRP A 131 18.64 5.80 -8.57
C TRP A 131 18.67 7.23 -9.11
N LYS A 132 18.17 8.18 -8.32
CA LYS A 132 18.24 9.61 -8.65
C LYS A 132 19.67 10.05 -8.86
N ALA A 133 19.90 10.83 -9.91
CA ALA A 133 21.21 11.41 -10.25
C ALA A 133 21.41 12.82 -9.69
N VAL A 134 20.33 13.47 -9.23
CA VAL A 134 20.30 14.83 -8.67
C VAL A 134 19.52 14.77 -7.37
N ASP A 135 19.93 15.58 -6.40
CA ASP A 135 19.23 15.73 -5.13
C ASP A 135 17.80 16.22 -5.39
N ASN A 136 16.87 15.71 -4.62
CA ASN A 136 15.47 16.11 -4.64
C ASN A 136 15.04 16.66 -3.28
N THR A 137 13.94 17.39 -3.26
CA THR A 137 13.26 17.88 -2.06
C THR A 137 11.83 17.31 -2.02
N ILE A 138 11.29 17.23 -0.82
CA ILE A 138 9.87 17.02 -0.60
C ILE A 138 9.30 18.35 -0.11
N ASP A 139 8.42 18.92 -0.92
CA ASP A 139 7.93 20.28 -0.71
C ASP A 139 6.44 20.27 -0.34
N ASP A 140 6.04 21.17 0.56
CA ASP A 140 4.65 21.53 0.78
C ASP A 140 4.29 22.69 -0.16
N VAL A 141 3.13 22.61 -0.79
CA VAL A 141 2.54 23.73 -1.53
C VAL A 141 1.70 24.55 -0.56
N LEU A 142 2.08 25.79 -0.35
CA LEU A 142 1.37 26.70 0.53
C LEU A 142 0.11 27.29 -0.16
N PRO A 143 -0.87 27.84 0.61
CA PRO A 143 -2.10 28.42 0.02
C PRO A 143 -1.87 29.53 -1.00
N ASP A 144 -0.72 30.20 -0.95
CA ASP A 144 -0.32 31.25 -1.91
C ASP A 144 0.36 30.68 -3.17
N GLY A 145 0.47 29.35 -3.28
CA GLY A 145 1.13 28.65 -4.39
C GLY A 145 2.66 28.59 -4.27
N SER A 146 3.25 29.15 -3.21
CA SER A 146 4.68 29.00 -2.96
C SER A 146 5.04 27.62 -2.43
N HIS A 147 6.30 27.21 -2.61
CA HIS A 147 6.82 25.93 -2.14
C HIS A 147 7.70 26.13 -0.91
N ARG A 148 7.45 25.31 0.10
CA ARG A 148 8.30 25.21 1.29
C ARG A 148 8.90 23.82 1.38
N VAL A 149 10.22 23.72 1.41
CA VAL A 149 10.90 22.44 1.64
C VAL A 149 10.47 21.88 3.00
N ARG A 150 9.76 20.76 2.96
CA ARG A 150 9.32 20.01 4.14
C ARG A 150 10.41 19.07 4.62
N PHE A 151 11.04 18.34 3.70
CA PHE A 151 12.08 17.37 4.00
C PHE A 151 13.12 17.32 2.87
N LYS A 152 14.39 17.15 3.24
CA LYS A 152 15.47 16.88 2.30
C LYS A 152 15.86 15.41 2.40
N PRO A 153 15.54 14.59 1.40
CA PRO A 153 15.95 13.19 1.36
C PRO A 153 17.48 13.00 1.33
N VAL A 154 17.92 11.77 1.43
CA VAL A 154 19.33 11.40 1.24
C VAL A 154 19.84 11.94 -0.10
N SER A 155 21.07 12.44 -0.16
CA SER A 155 21.66 12.96 -1.40
C SER A 155 21.77 11.87 -2.48
N ALA A 156 21.76 12.27 -3.75
CA ALA A 156 21.85 11.35 -4.88
C ALA A 156 23.09 10.45 -4.80
N VAL A 157 24.24 11.03 -4.42
CA VAL A 157 25.51 10.28 -4.27
C VAL A 157 25.43 9.22 -3.16
N ALA A 158 24.75 9.51 -2.05
CA ALA A 158 24.63 8.61 -0.93
C ALA A 158 23.49 7.57 -1.08
N THR A 159 22.56 7.80 -2.02
CA THR A 159 21.36 6.97 -2.19
C THR A 159 21.64 5.48 -2.38
N PRO A 160 22.58 5.03 -3.24
CA PRO A 160 22.81 3.59 -3.43
C PRO A 160 23.20 2.89 -2.13
N ARG A 161 24.14 3.48 -1.39
CA ARG A 161 24.58 2.96 -0.10
C ARG A 161 23.47 2.98 0.94
N ALA A 162 22.66 4.03 0.98
CA ALA A 162 21.56 4.15 1.91
C ALA A 162 20.49 3.05 1.71
N VAL A 163 20.19 2.71 0.45
CA VAL A 163 19.26 1.60 0.14
C VAL A 163 19.87 0.26 0.47
N GLU A 164 21.17 0.06 0.21
CA GLU A 164 21.88 -1.16 0.59
C GLU A 164 21.85 -1.37 2.11
N GLU A 165 22.18 -0.34 2.90
CA GLU A 165 22.11 -0.38 4.36
C GLU A 165 20.68 -0.64 4.86
N LEU A 166 19.64 -0.06 4.21
CA LEU A 166 18.24 -0.31 4.57
C LEU A 166 17.87 -1.78 4.36
N CYS A 167 18.19 -2.34 3.19
CA CYS A 167 17.86 -3.73 2.87
C CYS A 167 18.64 -4.72 3.78
N SER A 168 19.93 -4.46 4.04
CA SER A 168 20.75 -5.29 4.93
C SER A 168 20.20 -5.26 6.36
N SER A 169 19.94 -4.07 6.90
CA SER A 169 19.40 -3.95 8.27
C SER A 169 18.04 -4.61 8.41
N PHE A 170 17.18 -4.50 7.40
CA PHE A 170 15.88 -5.17 7.40
C PHE A 170 16.05 -6.70 7.42
N ALA A 171 16.93 -7.26 6.59
CA ALA A 171 17.22 -8.69 6.56
C ALA A 171 17.78 -9.18 7.91
N ASP A 172 18.74 -8.46 8.48
CA ASP A 172 19.37 -8.81 9.77
C ASP A 172 18.32 -8.88 10.90
N HIS A 173 17.38 -7.94 10.97
CA HIS A 173 16.31 -7.96 11.99
C HIS A 173 15.26 -9.02 11.70
N SER A 174 14.91 -9.26 10.42
CA SER A 174 14.00 -10.35 10.04
C SER A 174 14.53 -11.71 10.44
N ASP A 175 15.85 -11.95 10.25
CA ASP A 175 16.49 -13.22 10.58
C ASP A 175 16.60 -13.44 12.10
N ARG A 176 16.75 -12.35 12.87
CA ARG A 176 16.82 -12.43 14.35
C ARG A 176 15.45 -12.58 15.02
N ASP A 177 14.37 -12.25 14.31
CA ASP A 177 12.99 -12.25 14.84
C ASP A 177 12.85 -11.48 16.18
N ASP A 178 13.59 -10.37 16.28
CA ASP A 178 13.68 -9.55 17.50
C ASP A 178 12.67 -8.38 17.53
N ILE A 179 11.94 -8.18 16.43
CA ILE A 179 10.95 -7.11 16.26
C ILE A 179 9.72 -7.69 15.58
N ASP A 180 8.52 -7.28 16.02
CA ASP A 180 7.28 -7.62 15.33
C ASP A 180 7.33 -7.19 13.86
N THR A 181 6.95 -8.09 12.95
CA THR A 181 7.07 -7.90 11.50
C THR A 181 6.28 -6.71 10.95
N LEU A 182 5.19 -6.29 11.62
CA LEU A 182 4.44 -5.08 11.27
C LEU A 182 5.25 -3.83 11.60
N LEU A 183 5.88 -3.77 12.78
CA LEU A 183 6.73 -2.65 13.18
C LEU A 183 7.96 -2.55 12.28
N LEU A 184 8.58 -3.70 11.98
CA LEU A 184 9.74 -3.81 11.10
C LEU A 184 9.43 -3.35 9.68
N GLY A 185 8.30 -3.82 9.11
CA GLY A 185 7.84 -3.42 7.79
C GLY A 185 7.49 -1.93 7.70
N ALA A 186 6.83 -1.39 8.73
CA ALA A 186 6.54 0.04 8.82
C ALA A 186 7.82 0.89 8.84
N ALA A 187 8.85 0.48 9.60
CA ALA A 187 10.13 1.16 9.67
C ALA A 187 10.88 1.13 8.33
N PHE A 188 10.85 -0.02 7.63
CA PHE A 188 11.44 -0.14 6.30
C PHE A 188 10.81 0.83 5.30
N VAL A 189 9.48 0.88 5.23
CA VAL A 189 8.75 1.76 4.31
C VAL A 189 9.00 3.22 4.66
N PHE A 190 9.06 3.56 5.93
CA PHE A 190 9.37 4.91 6.40
C PHE A 190 10.77 5.37 5.98
N ASP A 191 11.80 4.56 6.28
CA ASP A 191 13.18 4.88 5.90
C ASP A 191 13.34 4.92 4.36
N PHE A 192 12.65 4.06 3.62
CA PHE A 192 12.60 4.13 2.15
C PHE A 192 12.07 5.50 1.67
N LEU A 193 10.98 6.00 2.28
CA LEU A 193 10.43 7.32 1.96
C LEU A 193 11.37 8.46 2.35
N CYS A 194 12.12 8.35 3.44
CA CYS A 194 13.13 9.33 3.84
C CYS A 194 14.38 9.31 2.94
N ILE A 195 14.78 8.14 2.43
CA ILE A 195 15.85 8.03 1.42
C ILE A 195 15.37 8.65 0.10
N HIS A 196 14.11 8.40 -0.28
CA HIS A 196 13.48 8.87 -1.53
C HIS A 196 14.36 8.59 -2.75
N PRO A 197 14.64 7.30 -3.04
CA PRO A 197 15.77 6.90 -3.87
C PRO A 197 15.62 7.23 -5.36
N PHE A 198 14.40 7.49 -5.83
CA PHE A 198 14.10 7.73 -7.22
C PHE A 198 13.83 9.21 -7.51
N ARG A 199 13.94 9.60 -8.77
CA ARG A 199 13.52 10.92 -9.22
C ARG A 199 11.99 11.10 -9.12
N ASP A 200 11.23 10.03 -9.41
CA ASP A 200 9.77 9.98 -9.41
C ASP A 200 9.32 8.56 -9.01
N GLY A 201 8.07 8.39 -8.60
CA GLY A 201 7.48 7.08 -8.27
C GLY A 201 7.80 6.55 -6.87
N ASN A 202 8.44 7.31 -5.98
CA ASN A 202 8.78 6.84 -4.63
C ASN A 202 7.53 6.51 -3.80
N GLY A 203 6.47 7.31 -3.89
CA GLY A 203 5.21 7.06 -3.20
C GLY A 203 4.54 5.77 -3.69
N ARG A 204 4.47 5.56 -5.00
CA ARG A 204 3.93 4.30 -5.58
C ARG A 204 4.77 3.09 -5.17
N MET A 205 6.10 3.21 -5.23
CA MET A 205 7.00 2.16 -4.77
C MET A 205 6.84 1.85 -3.29
N SER A 206 6.69 2.85 -2.43
CA SER A 206 6.48 2.62 -0.99
C SER A 206 5.19 1.85 -0.70
N ARG A 207 4.10 2.13 -1.44
CA ARG A 207 2.83 1.39 -1.32
C ARG A 207 2.95 -0.04 -1.84
N LEU A 208 3.63 -0.26 -2.97
CA LEU A 208 3.93 -1.61 -3.48
C LEU A 208 4.82 -2.41 -2.53
N LEU A 209 5.84 -1.77 -1.93
CA LEU A 209 6.68 -2.40 -0.92
C LEU A 209 5.90 -2.71 0.36
N THR A 210 4.93 -1.86 0.76
CA THR A 210 4.02 -2.16 1.86
C THR A 210 3.25 -3.46 1.60
N ILE A 211 2.64 -3.60 0.43
CA ILE A 211 1.91 -4.83 0.05
C ILE A 211 2.85 -6.05 0.05
N LEU A 212 4.04 -5.92 -0.52
CA LEU A 212 5.03 -7.00 -0.57
C LEU A 212 5.42 -7.47 0.84
N LEU A 213 5.78 -6.55 1.73
CA LEU A 213 6.20 -6.84 3.09
C LEU A 213 5.07 -7.44 3.92
N LEU A 214 3.85 -6.94 3.78
CA LEU A 214 2.68 -7.51 4.43
C LEU A 214 2.44 -8.97 4.02
N TYR A 215 2.52 -9.26 2.71
CA TYR A 215 2.31 -10.64 2.22
C TYR A 215 3.41 -11.58 2.68
N GLN A 216 4.67 -11.16 2.66
CA GLN A 216 5.79 -11.95 3.17
C GLN A 216 5.65 -12.25 4.66
N SER A 217 5.04 -11.33 5.40
CA SER A 217 4.72 -11.50 6.82
C SER A 217 3.38 -12.24 7.07
N GLY A 218 2.70 -12.70 6.01
CA GLY A 218 1.45 -13.46 6.09
C GLY A 218 0.18 -12.62 6.31
N TYR A 219 0.22 -11.31 6.09
CA TYR A 219 -0.96 -10.43 6.14
C TYR A 219 -1.50 -10.23 4.72
N GLU A 220 -2.58 -10.92 4.36
CA GLU A 220 -3.06 -10.95 2.98
C GLU A 220 -4.23 -10.01 2.68
N VAL A 221 -4.64 -9.16 3.61
CA VAL A 221 -5.81 -8.29 3.46
C VAL A 221 -5.77 -7.42 2.21
N GLY A 222 -4.59 -6.95 1.80
CA GLY A 222 -4.38 -6.16 0.58
C GLY A 222 -4.76 -6.87 -0.72
N ARG A 223 -4.99 -8.20 -0.70
CA ARG A 223 -5.53 -8.94 -1.83
C ARG A 223 -7.01 -8.65 -2.09
N TYR A 224 -7.74 -8.30 -1.03
CA TYR A 224 -9.20 -8.23 -1.01
C TYR A 224 -9.72 -6.83 -0.77
N ILE A 225 -8.94 -6.00 -0.07
CA ILE A 225 -9.25 -4.61 0.24
C ILE A 225 -8.07 -3.74 -0.19
N SER A 226 -8.33 -2.69 -0.96
CA SER A 226 -7.29 -1.76 -1.38
C SER A 226 -6.82 -0.91 -0.20
N ILE A 227 -5.59 -1.14 0.23
CA ILE A 227 -4.89 -0.32 1.23
C ILE A 227 -4.63 1.08 0.65
N GLU A 228 -4.30 1.17 -0.64
CA GLU A 228 -4.05 2.44 -1.33
C GLU A 228 -5.30 3.33 -1.37
N ARG A 229 -6.49 2.75 -1.49
CA ARG A 229 -7.74 3.50 -1.41
C ARG A 229 -7.96 4.07 -0.01
N ILE A 230 -7.64 3.33 1.03
CA ILE A 230 -7.74 3.82 2.41
C ILE A 230 -6.73 4.96 2.63
N ILE A 231 -5.51 4.84 2.10
CA ILE A 231 -4.49 5.91 2.12
C ILE A 231 -4.98 7.14 1.35
N GLU A 232 -5.58 6.97 0.17
CA GLU A 232 -6.14 8.07 -0.61
C GLU A 232 -7.23 8.82 0.17
N GLN A 233 -8.13 8.10 0.82
CA GLN A 233 -9.21 8.68 1.62
C GLN A 233 -8.71 9.41 2.87
N SER A 234 -7.52 9.08 3.36
CA SER A 234 -6.86 9.68 4.52
C SER A 234 -5.55 10.39 4.14
N LYS A 235 -5.46 10.91 2.91
CA LYS A 235 -4.23 11.46 2.33
C LYS A 235 -3.58 12.53 3.20
N GLU A 236 -4.35 13.39 3.81
CA GLU A 236 -3.86 14.45 4.69
C GLU A 236 -3.17 13.85 5.93
N SER A 237 -3.82 12.90 6.60
CA SER A 237 -3.25 12.21 7.76
C SER A 237 -2.00 11.41 7.41
N TYR A 238 -1.94 10.82 6.20
CA TYR A 238 -0.74 10.16 5.68
C TYR A 238 0.46 11.10 5.61
N TYR A 239 0.28 12.26 5.00
CA TYR A 239 1.37 13.23 4.89
C TYR A 239 1.70 13.90 6.22
N GLU A 240 0.74 14.11 7.11
CA GLU A 240 0.97 14.61 8.46
C GLU A 240 1.82 13.62 9.27
N ALA A 241 1.48 12.33 9.26
CA ALA A 241 2.23 11.29 9.95
C ALA A 241 3.69 11.23 9.45
N LEU A 242 3.90 11.27 8.13
CA LEU A 242 5.23 11.32 7.53
C LEU A 242 6.00 12.57 7.95
N ALA A 243 5.36 13.74 7.92
CA ALA A 243 6.01 15.00 8.27
C ALA A 243 6.44 15.02 9.75
N ARG A 244 5.57 14.55 10.66
CA ARG A 244 5.88 14.46 12.09
C ARG A 244 7.00 13.47 12.37
N SER A 245 6.94 12.30 11.77
CA SER A 245 7.95 11.26 12.00
C SER A 245 9.29 11.57 11.32
N SER A 246 9.33 12.32 10.20
CA SER A 246 10.60 12.61 9.53
C SER A 246 11.42 13.75 10.17
N ALA A 247 10.85 14.48 11.11
CA ALA A 247 11.59 15.51 11.85
C ALA A 247 12.77 14.88 12.63
N GLY A 248 13.98 15.38 12.46
CA GLY A 248 15.19 14.85 13.11
C GLY A 248 15.66 13.50 12.56
N TRP A 249 15.16 13.04 11.41
CA TRP A 249 15.54 11.73 10.86
C TRP A 249 17.04 11.62 10.56
N HIS A 250 17.66 12.64 10.00
CA HIS A 250 19.10 12.64 9.66
C HIS A 250 19.99 12.56 10.90
N GLU A 251 19.53 13.12 12.00
CA GLU A 251 20.20 13.12 13.31
C GLU A 251 19.97 11.81 14.08
N GLY A 252 18.99 11.01 13.66
CA GLY A 252 18.54 9.82 14.37
C GLY A 252 17.68 10.14 15.58
N GLU A 253 17.04 11.33 15.62
CA GLU A 253 16.19 11.82 16.71
C GLU A 253 14.69 11.79 16.36
N HIS A 254 14.34 11.22 15.21
CA HIS A 254 12.97 11.14 14.72
C HIS A 254 12.07 10.26 15.61
N ASP A 255 10.76 10.52 15.61
CA ASP A 255 9.75 9.77 16.35
C ASP A 255 8.97 8.85 15.41
N MET A 256 9.04 7.53 15.64
CA MET A 256 8.32 6.54 14.84
C MET A 256 6.84 6.44 15.17
N VAL A 257 6.39 6.94 16.32
CA VAL A 257 5.01 6.71 16.82
C VAL A 257 3.95 7.26 15.88
N PRO A 258 4.02 8.50 15.34
CA PRO A 258 3.01 9.00 14.41
C PRO A 258 2.89 8.16 13.13
N TRP A 259 4.02 7.67 12.62
CA TRP A 259 4.02 6.79 11.45
C TRP A 259 3.45 5.41 11.77
N TRP A 260 3.87 4.78 12.88
CA TRP A 260 3.33 3.49 13.30
C TRP A 260 1.82 3.55 13.54
N GLU A 261 1.32 4.62 14.16
CA GLU A 261 -0.11 4.82 14.37
C GLU A 261 -0.88 4.86 13.06
N TYR A 262 -0.41 5.66 12.10
CA TYR A 262 -1.04 5.77 10.80
C TYR A 262 -0.95 4.45 10.00
N TYR A 263 0.25 3.86 9.91
CA TYR A 263 0.50 2.66 9.12
C TYR A 263 -0.34 1.48 9.61
N HIS A 264 -0.30 1.19 10.91
CA HIS A 264 -1.08 0.09 11.47
C HIS A 264 -2.59 0.41 11.52
N GLY A 265 -2.97 1.66 11.74
CA GLY A 265 -4.36 2.10 11.65
C GLY A 265 -4.96 1.86 10.26
N THR A 266 -4.19 2.11 9.21
CA THR A 266 -4.59 1.83 7.82
C THR A 266 -4.77 0.33 7.55
N ILE A 267 -3.85 -0.51 8.04
CA ILE A 267 -3.95 -1.97 7.89
C ILE A 267 -5.15 -2.50 8.67
N LEU A 268 -5.35 -2.03 9.91
CA LEU A 268 -6.50 -2.42 10.72
C LEU A 268 -7.82 -2.03 10.04
N ALA A 269 -7.93 -0.82 9.48
CA ALA A 269 -9.11 -0.38 8.73
C ALA A 269 -9.40 -1.29 7.52
N ALA A 270 -8.35 -1.79 6.85
CA ALA A 270 -8.51 -2.75 5.78
C ALA A 270 -9.06 -4.11 6.29
N TYR A 271 -8.58 -4.57 7.43
CA TYR A 271 -9.10 -5.80 8.05
C TYR A 271 -10.52 -5.64 8.57
N ASP A 272 -10.87 -4.52 9.20
CA ASP A 272 -12.23 -4.24 9.66
C ASP A 272 -13.20 -4.21 8.45
N GLU A 273 -12.81 -3.57 7.34
CA GLU A 273 -13.62 -3.57 6.11
C GLU A 273 -13.72 -4.98 5.50
N PHE A 274 -12.65 -5.77 5.56
CA PHE A 274 -12.66 -7.15 5.09
C PHE A 274 -13.63 -8.01 5.90
N ASP A 275 -13.55 -7.96 7.22
CA ASP A 275 -14.42 -8.68 8.13
C ASP A 275 -15.90 -8.30 7.91
N ASP A 276 -16.18 -7.03 7.81
CA ASP A 276 -17.52 -6.52 7.49
C ASP A 276 -18.09 -7.06 6.17
N ARG A 277 -17.25 -7.23 5.15
CA ARG A 277 -17.69 -7.75 3.84
C ARG A 277 -17.86 -9.26 3.82
N VAL A 278 -17.02 -9.98 4.55
CA VAL A 278 -17.07 -11.46 4.62
C VAL A 278 -18.02 -11.93 5.70
N GLY A 279 -18.05 -11.29 6.87
CA GLY A 279 -18.93 -11.65 7.99
C GLY A 279 -20.42 -11.55 7.69
N THR A 280 -20.82 -10.71 6.71
CA THR A 280 -22.20 -10.63 6.22
C THR A 280 -22.69 -11.89 5.51
N VAL A 281 -21.79 -12.81 5.14
CA VAL A 281 -22.13 -14.06 4.43
C VAL A 281 -22.58 -15.18 5.40
N GLU A 282 -22.18 -15.12 6.67
CA GLU A 282 -22.48 -16.18 7.66
C GLU A 282 -23.88 -16.16 8.24
N SER A 283 -24.65 -15.10 8.08
CA SER A 283 -25.98 -15.00 8.70
C SER A 283 -27.11 -15.39 7.75
N GLY A 284 -27.67 -16.57 7.95
CA GLY A 284 -28.94 -17.14 7.51
C GLY A 284 -29.90 -16.34 6.59
N ARG A 285 -31.18 -16.70 6.61
CA ARG A 285 -32.26 -16.16 5.78
C ARG A 285 -32.30 -14.60 5.84
N GLY A 286 -31.87 -13.93 4.72
CA GLY A 286 -31.78 -12.47 4.63
C GLY A 286 -30.37 -11.91 4.42
N ALA A 287 -29.32 -12.73 4.57
CA ALA A 287 -27.93 -12.35 4.37
C ALA A 287 -27.66 -11.72 2.99
N LYS A 288 -28.25 -12.28 1.94
CA LYS A 288 -28.12 -11.74 0.58
C LYS A 288 -28.69 -10.32 0.43
N SER A 289 -29.85 -10.06 1.04
CA SER A 289 -30.46 -8.72 1.02
C SER A 289 -29.70 -7.72 1.91
N ALA A 290 -29.09 -8.17 2.99
CA ALA A 290 -28.22 -7.35 3.84
C ALA A 290 -26.91 -7.01 3.12
N MET A 291 -26.33 -7.97 2.40
CA MET A 291 -25.15 -7.79 1.56
C MET A 291 -25.40 -6.76 0.44
N VAL A 292 -26.51 -6.85 -0.29
CA VAL A 292 -26.88 -5.86 -1.30
C VAL A 292 -27.04 -4.48 -0.69
N ARG A 293 -27.78 -4.32 0.42
CA ARG A 293 -27.97 -3.05 1.11
C ARG A 293 -26.66 -2.44 1.60
N SER A 294 -25.80 -3.25 2.19
CA SER A 294 -24.47 -2.82 2.65
C SER A 294 -23.60 -2.34 1.49
N MET A 295 -23.63 -3.05 0.36
CA MET A 295 -22.85 -2.69 -0.81
C MET A 295 -23.36 -1.40 -1.47
N VAL A 296 -24.69 -1.24 -1.58
CA VAL A 296 -25.32 0.00 -2.08
C VAL A 296 -24.98 1.19 -1.20
N ALA A 297 -25.05 1.04 0.13
CA ALA A 297 -24.73 2.10 1.08
C ALA A 297 -23.25 2.55 1.05
N ARG A 298 -22.35 1.67 0.61
CA ARG A 298 -20.89 1.90 0.56
C ARG A 298 -20.36 2.30 -0.81
N THR A 299 -21.17 2.18 -1.86
CA THR A 299 -20.75 2.55 -3.20
C THR A 299 -20.98 4.06 -3.37
N ALA A 300 -19.90 4.83 -3.40
CA ALA A 300 -19.96 6.26 -3.68
C ALA A 300 -20.10 6.48 -5.18
N GLY A 301 -21.27 6.97 -5.62
CA GLY A 301 -21.57 7.30 -7.02
C GLY A 301 -22.56 6.35 -7.69
N PRO A 302 -23.00 6.67 -8.93
CA PRO A 302 -23.92 5.83 -9.69
C PRO A 302 -23.25 4.52 -10.10
N PHE A 303 -23.94 3.40 -9.89
CA PHE A 303 -23.52 2.06 -10.29
C PHE A 303 -24.64 1.36 -11.07
N SER A 304 -24.26 0.42 -11.92
CA SER A 304 -25.18 -0.41 -12.66
C SER A 304 -25.57 -1.68 -11.88
N ASN A 305 -26.73 -2.27 -12.19
CA ASN A 305 -27.12 -3.57 -11.65
C ASN A 305 -26.07 -4.65 -11.95
N SER A 306 -25.38 -4.56 -13.08
CA SER A 306 -24.30 -5.52 -13.44
C SER A 306 -23.07 -5.37 -12.56
N GLU A 307 -22.74 -4.18 -12.11
CA GLU A 307 -21.66 -3.90 -11.16
C GLU A 307 -22.05 -4.38 -9.78
N LEU A 308 -23.28 -4.12 -9.35
CA LEU A 308 -23.77 -4.58 -8.05
C LEU A 308 -23.84 -6.11 -7.97
N MET A 309 -24.25 -6.77 -9.05
CA MET A 309 -24.21 -8.25 -9.14
C MET A 309 -22.80 -8.82 -9.07
N ARG A 310 -21.78 -8.13 -9.62
CA ARG A 310 -20.37 -8.54 -9.47
C ARG A 310 -19.85 -8.37 -8.05
N LEU A 311 -20.33 -7.34 -7.36
CA LEU A 311 -19.95 -7.05 -5.97
C LEU A 311 -20.70 -7.90 -4.94
N CYS A 312 -21.83 -8.55 -5.36
CA CYS A 312 -22.67 -9.37 -4.50
C CYS A 312 -22.86 -10.79 -5.11
N PRO A 313 -21.83 -11.65 -5.09
CA PRO A 313 -21.90 -12.98 -5.69
C PRO A 313 -22.99 -13.85 -5.04
N GLY A 314 -23.70 -14.62 -5.86
CA GLY A 314 -24.81 -15.48 -5.41
C GLY A 314 -26.14 -14.75 -5.15
N VAL A 315 -26.22 -13.45 -5.47
CA VAL A 315 -27.47 -12.69 -5.49
C VAL A 315 -28.10 -12.78 -6.87
N SER A 316 -29.40 -13.07 -6.95
CA SER A 316 -30.13 -13.10 -8.22
C SER A 316 -30.42 -11.67 -8.73
N ARG A 317 -30.62 -11.54 -10.06
CA ARG A 317 -30.94 -10.24 -10.70
C ARG A 317 -32.23 -9.62 -10.15
N GLU A 318 -33.13 -10.45 -9.63
CA GLU A 318 -34.41 -10.00 -9.04
C GLU A 318 -34.24 -9.42 -7.62
N MET A 319 -33.07 -9.65 -6.98
CA MET A 319 -32.77 -9.15 -5.63
C MET A 319 -31.95 -7.86 -5.66
N VAL A 320 -31.44 -7.47 -6.81
CA VAL A 320 -30.73 -6.22 -7.09
C VAL A 320 -31.68 -5.19 -7.70
#